data_858928b780a972151f04755c6aa4fbb0
#
_entry.id   858928b780a972151f04755c6aa4fbb0
#
_cell.length_a   1.000
_cell.length_b   1.000
_cell.length_c   1.000
_cell.angle_alpha   90.00
_cell.angle_beta   90.00
_cell.angle_gamma   90.00
#
_symmetry.space_group_name_H-M   'P 1'
#
loop_
_entity.id
_entity.type
_entity.pdbx_description
1 polymer ?
#
loop_
_entity_poly.entity_id
_entity_poly.type
_entity_poly.pdbx_seq_one_letter_code
_entity_poly.pdbx_strand_id
1 'polypeptide(L)'
;MIKIMDKLLGVTMLAGMLLFLGVQPLYAYPIQANVSAYAEHGTMANGEWTHEGAIAADDLPFGTHVIINGREYVVKDRFGGGYSNAIDIWMPSYDDAIEFGRQYLTVEVLL
;
A
#
# COMPACT_ATOMS: atom_id res chain seq x y z
N MET A 1 2.59 -25.42 3.40
CA MET A 1 2.80 -24.97 3.72
C MET A 1 2.71 -24.71 4.18
N ILE A 2 2.51 -24.33 3.79
CA ILE A 2 2.71 -23.75 4.19
C ILE A 2 2.74 -23.42 4.73
N LYS A 3 2.80 -23.08 4.63
CA LYS A 3 3.02 -22.62 5.10
C LYS A 3 3.26 -22.20 5.20
N ILE A 4 3.18 -22.24 4.97
CA ILE A 4 3.58 -21.72 5.00
C ILE A 4 3.52 -21.42 5.29
N MET A 5 3.43 -21.16 5.03
CA MET A 5 3.53 -20.75 5.26
C MET A 5 3.52 -20.42 5.81
N ASP A 6 3.55 -20.16 5.45
CA ASP A 6 3.77 -19.82 5.86
C ASP A 6 4.02 -19.64 5.95
N LYS A 7 4.27 -19.50 5.58
CA LYS A 7 4.71 -19.29 5.44
C LYS A 7 4.82 -19.37 4.99
N LEU A 8 4.91 -19.52 4.74
CA LEU A 8 5.17 -19.47 4.17
C LEU A 8 4.93 -19.59 3.94
N LEU A 9 4.91 -19.23 3.64
CA LEU A 9 4.92 -19.16 3.30
C LEU A 9 4.87 -18.98 3.14
N GLY A 10 4.89 -18.89 2.88
CA GLY A 10 5.12 -18.56 2.56
C GLY A 10 5.07 -18.60 2.03
N VAL A 11 5.19 -18.39 1.84
CA VAL A 11 5.31 -18.29 1.18
C VAL A 11 5.08 -18.73 0.64
N THR A 12 4.84 -18.47 0.53
CA THR A 12 4.72 -18.65 0.03
C THR A 12 4.34 -18.83 -0.37
N MET A 13 4.19 -18.57 -0.40
CA MET A 13 3.96 -18.48 -0.76
C MET A 13 3.70 -18.38 -1.10
N LEU A 14 3.73 -18.07 -1.22
CA LEU A 14 3.58 -17.75 -1.64
C LEU A 14 3.26 -17.85 -1.96
N ALA A 15 3.24 -17.64 -2.01
CA ALA A 15 2.93 -17.38 -2.48
C ALA A 15 2.46 -17.65 -2.89
N GLY A 16 2.08 -17.47 -3.00
CA GLY A 16 1.59 -17.28 -3.58
C GLY A 16 1.12 -17.23 -3.86
N MET A 17 0.88 -16.93 -4.02
CA MET A 17 0.40 -16.73 -4.69
C MET A 17 0.20 -16.43 -5.42
N LEU A 18 0.37 -16.09 -5.62
CA LEU A 18 0.06 -15.61 -6.55
C LEU A 18 0.06 -16.17 -7.68
N LEU A 19 -0.43 -16.51 -8.16
CA LEU A 19 -0.47 -16.79 -9.17
C LEU A 19 -1.07 -16.38 -10.00
N PHE A 20 -1.17 -15.95 -10.19
CA PHE A 20 -1.90 -15.49 -11.01
C PHE A 20 -1.46 -15.39 -12.27
N LEU A 21 -2.14 -15.22 -13.03
CA LEU A 21 -1.84 -15.31 -14.31
C LEU A 21 -1.48 -14.07 -14.88
N GLY A 22 -1.59 -13.06 -14.17
CA GLY A 22 -1.27 -11.78 -14.62
C GLY A 22 0.21 -11.60 -14.72
N VAL A 23 0.63 -10.49 -15.28
CA VAL A 23 2.02 -10.14 -15.35
C VAL A 23 2.54 -9.89 -13.95
N GLN A 24 3.60 -10.57 -13.59
CA GLN A 24 4.24 -10.36 -12.32
C GLN A 24 5.26 -9.24 -12.46
N PRO A 25 5.36 -8.33 -11.51
CA PRO A 25 6.45 -7.36 -11.55
C PRO A 25 7.77 -8.09 -11.44
N LEU A 26 8.74 -7.69 -12.25
CA LEU A 26 10.06 -8.29 -12.19
C LEU A 26 10.80 -7.88 -10.94
N TYR A 27 10.50 -6.70 -10.44
CA TYR A 27 11.21 -6.15 -9.30
C TYR A 27 10.23 -5.60 -8.29
N ALA A 28 10.47 -5.94 -7.05
CA ALA A 28 9.75 -5.39 -5.91
C ALA A 28 10.72 -5.36 -4.75
N TYR A 29 10.56 -4.41 -3.85
CA TYR A 29 11.39 -4.38 -2.66
C TYR A 29 10.56 -4.03 -1.44
N PRO A 30 10.90 -4.63 -0.28
CA PRO A 30 10.16 -4.38 0.94
C PRO A 30 10.67 -3.12 1.63
N ILE A 31 9.76 -2.37 2.24
CA ILE A 31 10.14 -1.32 3.16
C ILE A 31 9.30 -1.45 4.42
N GLN A 32 9.87 -1.01 5.53
CA GLN A 32 9.12 -0.90 6.78
C GLN A 32 8.47 0.47 6.77
N ALA A 33 7.15 0.50 6.76
CA ALA A 33 6.41 1.74 6.61
C ALA A 33 5.50 1.99 7.81
N ASN A 34 5.39 3.27 8.16
CA ASN A 34 4.40 3.72 9.12
C ASN A 34 3.14 4.01 8.32
N VAL A 35 2.12 3.16 8.45
CA VAL A 35 0.92 3.21 7.61
C VAL A 35 -0.25 3.70 8.44
N SER A 36 -0.91 4.72 7.95
CA SER A 36 -2.10 5.31 8.54
C SER A 36 -3.22 5.35 7.52
N ALA A 37 -4.34 5.96 7.84
CA ALA A 37 -5.46 6.06 6.93
C ALA A 37 -6.13 7.41 7.07
N TYR A 38 -6.72 7.89 5.98
CA TYR A 38 -7.46 9.14 5.97
C TYR A 38 -8.73 8.97 5.14
N ALA A 39 -9.72 9.83 5.37
CA ALA A 39 -11.02 9.69 4.73
C ALA A 39 -11.56 10.99 4.16
N GLU A 40 -10.73 12.05 4.11
CA GLU A 40 -11.18 13.31 3.55
C GLU A 40 -11.48 13.13 2.06
N HIS A 41 -12.56 13.76 1.59
CA HIS A 41 -12.93 13.75 0.19
C HIS A 41 -12.47 15.03 -0.44
N GLY A 42 -11.78 14.92 -1.57
CA GLY A 42 -11.25 16.11 -2.23
C GLY A 42 -10.29 15.77 -3.34
N THR A 43 -9.59 16.77 -3.81
CA THR A 43 -8.61 16.61 -4.87
C THR A 43 -7.27 16.23 -4.25
N MET A 44 -6.72 15.09 -4.69
CA MET A 44 -5.41 14.65 -4.25
C MET A 44 -4.31 15.45 -4.95
N ALA A 45 -3.08 15.29 -4.47
CA ALA A 45 -1.95 16.06 -4.99
C ALA A 45 -1.70 15.80 -6.48
N ASN A 46 -2.07 14.63 -7.00
CA ASN A 46 -1.92 14.34 -8.43
C ASN A 46 -3.05 14.90 -9.28
N GLY A 47 -4.05 15.55 -8.67
CA GLY A 47 -5.17 16.15 -9.39
C GLY A 47 -6.43 15.32 -9.46
N GLU A 48 -6.38 14.06 -9.06
CA GLU A 48 -7.56 13.20 -9.09
C GLU A 48 -8.39 13.38 -7.82
N TRP A 49 -9.67 13.07 -7.92
CA TRP A 49 -10.55 13.03 -6.75
C TRP A 49 -10.21 11.77 -5.93
N THR A 50 -10.34 11.86 -4.63
CA THR A 50 -10.05 10.74 -3.74
C THR A 50 -10.89 9.52 -4.09
N HIS A 51 -10.28 8.33 -4.01
CA HIS A 51 -10.96 7.06 -4.31
C HIS A 51 -10.21 5.91 -3.66
N GLU A 52 -10.86 4.76 -3.57
CA GLU A 52 -10.22 3.56 -3.03
C GLU A 52 -9.08 3.13 -3.93
N GLY A 53 -8.04 2.62 -3.30
CA GLY A 53 -6.82 2.22 -4.00
C GLY A 53 -5.76 3.29 -4.03
N ALA A 54 -6.08 4.51 -3.58
CA ALA A 54 -5.13 5.61 -3.57
C ALA A 54 -4.42 5.69 -2.22
N ILE A 55 -3.14 6.01 -2.27
CA ILE A 55 -2.35 6.24 -1.06
C ILE A 55 -1.55 7.53 -1.21
N ALA A 56 -1.23 8.13 -0.07
CA ALA A 56 -0.33 9.27 0.02
C ALA A 56 1.04 8.80 0.47
N ALA A 57 2.07 9.32 -0.16
CA ALA A 57 3.46 9.10 0.24
C ALA A 57 4.29 10.26 -0.30
N ASP A 58 5.26 10.71 0.49
CA ASP A 58 6.08 11.85 0.06
C ASP A 58 7.34 11.43 -0.69
N ASP A 59 7.81 10.21 -0.45
CA ASP A 59 9.10 9.75 -0.96
C ASP A 59 8.98 8.71 -2.07
N LEU A 60 7.80 8.53 -2.65
CA LEU A 60 7.59 7.64 -3.79
C LEU A 60 6.92 8.44 -4.92
N PRO A 61 7.35 8.26 -6.17
CA PRO A 61 6.72 8.98 -7.29
C PRO A 61 5.24 8.65 -7.43
N PHE A 62 4.47 9.61 -7.95
CA PHE A 62 3.09 9.32 -8.35
C PHE A 62 3.07 8.16 -9.34
N GLY A 63 2.10 7.27 -9.18
CA GLY A 63 1.97 6.10 -10.05
C GLY A 63 2.72 4.88 -9.54
N THR A 64 3.50 5.00 -8.48
CA THR A 64 4.17 3.86 -7.88
C THR A 64 3.11 2.93 -7.27
N HIS A 65 3.22 1.64 -7.57
CA HIS A 65 2.33 0.62 -7.01
C HIS A 65 2.95 0.03 -5.74
N VAL A 66 2.14 -0.16 -4.72
CA VAL A 66 2.59 -0.67 -3.43
C VAL A 66 1.60 -1.73 -2.95
N ILE A 67 2.11 -2.86 -2.50
CA ILE A 67 1.29 -3.91 -1.91
C ILE A 67 1.29 -3.72 -0.39
N ILE A 68 0.10 -3.58 0.19
CA ILE A 68 -0.07 -3.41 1.63
C ILE A 68 -1.11 -4.43 2.09
N ASN A 69 -0.72 -5.32 2.99
CA ASN A 69 -1.62 -6.36 3.49
C ASN A 69 -2.28 -7.14 2.35
N GLY A 70 -1.49 -7.45 1.31
CA GLY A 70 -1.96 -8.27 0.19
C GLY A 70 -2.80 -7.53 -0.84
N ARG A 71 -3.00 -6.23 -0.68
CA ARG A 71 -3.77 -5.43 -1.64
C ARG A 71 -2.87 -4.41 -2.31
N GLU A 72 -3.11 -4.17 -3.60
CA GLU A 72 -2.32 -3.24 -4.38
C GLU A 72 -2.93 -1.83 -4.34
N TYR A 73 -2.06 -0.84 -4.11
CA TYR A 73 -2.42 0.57 -4.06
C TYR A 73 -1.51 1.35 -4.99
N VAL A 74 -1.91 2.58 -5.31
CA VAL A 74 -1.12 3.46 -6.19
C VAL A 74 -0.92 4.81 -5.50
N VAL A 75 0.31 5.31 -5.54
CA VAL A 75 0.64 6.62 -4.95
C VAL A 75 0.01 7.71 -5.81
N LYS A 76 -0.88 8.50 -5.20
CA LYS A 76 -1.62 9.56 -5.88
C LYS A 76 -1.68 10.84 -5.06
N ASP A 77 -1.23 10.80 -3.82
CA ASP A 77 -1.35 11.94 -2.93
C ASP A 77 -0.04 12.16 -2.17
N ARG A 78 0.02 13.23 -1.43
CA ARG A 78 1.18 13.63 -0.63
C ARG A 78 0.73 14.02 0.76
N PHE A 79 1.60 13.78 1.75
CA PHE A 79 1.44 14.41 3.07
C PHE A 79 1.83 15.88 2.99
N GLY A 80 2.91 16.17 2.26
CA GLY A 80 3.39 17.52 2.10
C GLY A 80 4.52 17.91 3.04
N GLY A 81 4.96 17.02 3.91
CA GLY A 81 6.01 17.31 4.87
C GLY A 81 7.36 16.68 4.56
N GLY A 82 7.48 15.96 3.46
CA GLY A 82 8.73 15.28 3.12
C GLY A 82 9.02 14.09 3.99
N TYR A 83 7.99 13.39 4.42
CA TYR A 83 8.15 12.24 5.31
C TYR A 83 8.72 11.03 4.57
N SER A 84 9.55 10.27 5.27
CA SER A 84 10.13 9.03 4.73
C SER A 84 9.40 7.83 5.28
N ASN A 85 9.17 6.84 4.42
CA ASN A 85 8.57 5.56 4.80
C ASN A 85 7.25 5.73 5.54
N ALA A 86 6.46 6.72 5.13
CA ALA A 86 5.14 6.98 5.69
C ALA A 86 4.13 6.85 4.56
N ILE A 87 3.04 6.13 4.82
CA ILE A 87 1.99 5.90 3.84
C ILE A 87 0.66 6.16 4.51
N ASP A 88 -0.24 6.84 3.78
CA ASP A 88 -1.58 7.13 4.29
C ASP A 88 -2.58 6.57 3.29
N ILE A 89 -3.41 5.62 3.71
CA ILE A 89 -4.34 4.93 2.81
C ILE A 89 -5.67 5.68 2.83
N TRP A 90 -6.18 6.05 1.65
CA TRP A 90 -7.51 6.64 1.60
C TRP A 90 -8.57 5.57 1.82
N MET A 91 -9.52 5.86 2.69
CA MET A 91 -10.63 4.97 3.00
C MET A 91 -11.94 5.71 2.85
N PRO A 92 -13.02 5.00 2.47
CA PRO A 92 -14.28 5.68 2.12
C PRO A 92 -14.99 6.33 3.29
N SER A 93 -14.69 5.93 4.53
CA SER A 93 -15.35 6.51 5.68
C SER A 93 -14.36 6.79 6.80
N TYR A 94 -14.71 7.77 7.62
CA TYR A 94 -13.91 8.13 8.77
C TYR A 94 -13.82 6.97 9.76
N ASP A 95 -14.92 6.22 9.93
CA ASP A 95 -14.92 5.08 10.83
C ASP A 95 -13.94 4.01 10.37
N ASP A 96 -13.87 3.75 9.06
CA ASP A 96 -12.91 2.80 8.53
C ASP A 96 -11.47 3.25 8.79
N ALA A 97 -11.22 4.54 8.61
CA ALA A 97 -9.88 5.08 8.83
C ALA A 97 -9.48 5.00 10.31
N ILE A 98 -10.42 5.27 11.20
CA ILE A 98 -10.18 5.18 12.66
C ILE A 98 -9.90 3.73 13.04
N GLU A 99 -10.67 2.81 12.49
CA GLU A 99 -10.49 1.38 12.80
C GLU A 99 -9.14 0.88 12.31
N PHE A 100 -8.71 1.32 11.14
CA PHE A 100 -7.39 0.94 10.62
C PHE A 100 -6.29 1.48 11.55
N GLY A 101 -6.43 2.73 11.97
CA GLY A 101 -5.51 3.37 12.89
C GLY A 101 -4.14 3.61 12.28
N ARG A 102 -3.11 3.24 13.02
CA ARG A 102 -1.73 3.38 12.57
C ARG A 102 -1.03 2.06 12.80
N GLN A 103 -0.39 1.55 11.77
CA GLN A 103 0.26 0.25 11.83
C GLN A 103 1.66 0.36 11.23
N TYR A 104 2.61 -0.34 11.83
CA TYR A 104 3.97 -0.39 11.29
C TYR A 104 4.09 -1.70 10.53
N LEU A 105 4.17 -1.61 9.21
CA LEU A 105 4.04 -2.77 8.35
C LEU A 105 5.19 -2.86 7.36
N THR A 106 5.49 -4.09 6.95
CA THR A 106 6.33 -4.30 5.77
C THR A 106 5.42 -4.23 4.55
N VAL A 107 5.74 -3.34 3.61
CA VAL A 107 5.00 -3.20 2.37
C VAL A 107 5.95 -3.46 1.21
N GLU A 108 5.40 -3.86 0.05
CA GLU A 108 6.21 -4.16 -1.12
C GLU A 108 6.03 -3.03 -2.13
N VAL A 109 7.14 -2.41 -2.52
CA VAL A 109 7.12 -1.36 -3.54
C VAL A 109 7.45 -2.01 -4.87
N LEU A 110 6.58 -1.85 -5.85
CA LEU A 110 6.74 -2.48 -7.16
C LEU A 110 7.45 -1.52 -8.11
N LEU A 111 8.40 -2.03 -8.86
CA LEU A 111 9.18 -1.24 -9.81
C LEU A 111 8.76 -1.52 -11.24
#